data_6b97a6a2175f4eafffb1347cb26d5d5b
#
_entry.id   6b97a6a2175f4eafffb1347cb26d5d5b
#
_cell.length_a   1.000
_cell.length_b   1.000
_cell.length_c   1.000
_cell.angle_alpha   90.00
_cell.angle_beta   90.00
_cell.angle_gamma   90.00
#
_symmetry.space_group_name_H-M   'P 1'
#
loop_
_entity.id
_entity.type
_entity.pdbx_description
1 polymer ?
#
loop_
_entity_poly.entity_id
_entity_poly.type
_entity_poly.pdbx_seq_one_letter_code
_entity_poly.pdbx_strand_id
1 'polypeptide(L)'
;MEKGIPSLTAFLGIVYAGGFYTMFNPDLPASRLRQMHGVLHSRFILTDREHENTARELFPSASVLLVEELQTAPLKPEKLAAIRSRMIDTDPLYAIFTSGSTGVPKGVLVSHRSVLAFIDPFTELFGIQENDIIGNQAPFDFDVSVKDIYSALKTGATLSVIPKALFSRPKELLDWLCDHKI
;
A
#
# COMPACT_ATOMS: atom_id res chain seq x y z
N MET A 1 -2.89 -4.55 9.34
CA MET A 1 -2.77 -5.61 8.30
C MET A 1 -1.31 -5.75 7.92
N GLU A 2 -0.88 -6.97 7.70
CA GLU A 2 0.45 -7.26 7.16
C GLU A 2 0.53 -7.02 5.64
N LYS A 3 1.75 -7.09 5.10
CA LYS A 3 2.02 -7.05 3.67
C LYS A 3 1.37 -8.27 2.99
N GLY A 4 0.52 -8.01 1.99
CA GLY A 4 -0.18 -9.08 1.28
C GLY A 4 -1.25 -8.57 0.31
N ILE A 5 -1.98 -9.50 -0.31
CA ILE A 5 -3.07 -9.18 -1.24
C ILE A 5 -4.17 -8.33 -0.58
N PRO A 6 -4.60 -8.60 0.69
CA PRO A 6 -5.61 -7.77 1.34
C PRO A 6 -5.17 -6.30 1.48
N SER A 7 -3.91 -6.04 1.81
CA SER A 7 -3.36 -4.68 1.90
C SER A 7 -3.36 -3.98 0.54
N LEU A 8 -2.95 -4.68 -0.54
CA LEU A 8 -3.00 -4.13 -1.89
C LEU A 8 -4.41 -3.80 -2.35
N THR A 9 -5.35 -4.71 -2.07
CA THR A 9 -6.77 -4.49 -2.36
C THR A 9 -7.31 -3.27 -1.62
N ALA A 10 -6.93 -3.11 -0.34
CA ALA A 10 -7.30 -1.94 0.45
C ALA A 10 -6.71 -0.64 -0.13
N PHE A 11 -5.42 -0.63 -0.54
CA PHE A 11 -4.80 0.54 -1.18
C PHE A 11 -5.56 0.97 -2.43
N LEU A 12 -5.82 0.03 -3.33
CA LEU A 12 -6.56 0.32 -4.56
C LEU A 12 -7.99 0.76 -4.28
N GLY A 13 -8.66 0.14 -3.30
CA GLY A 13 -9.99 0.53 -2.87
C GLY A 13 -10.05 1.96 -2.32
N ILE A 14 -9.08 2.36 -1.52
CA ILE A 14 -8.95 3.74 -1.00
C ILE A 14 -8.78 4.73 -2.15
N VAL A 15 -7.85 4.43 -3.07
CA VAL A 15 -7.60 5.27 -4.24
C VAL A 15 -8.83 5.38 -5.12
N TYR A 16 -9.52 4.27 -5.37
CA TYR A 16 -10.74 4.24 -6.17
C TYR A 16 -11.88 5.06 -5.55
N ALA A 17 -11.89 5.16 -4.22
CA ALA A 17 -12.82 6.00 -3.44
C ALA A 17 -12.37 7.47 -3.32
N GLY A 18 -11.32 7.89 -4.02
CA GLY A 18 -10.81 9.26 -4.06
C GLY A 18 -9.98 9.65 -2.84
N GLY A 19 -9.45 8.67 -2.11
CA GLY A 19 -8.53 8.88 -1.00
C GLY A 19 -7.08 8.58 -1.40
N PHE A 20 -6.17 8.83 -0.46
CA PHE A 20 -4.80 8.34 -0.53
C PHE A 20 -4.53 7.38 0.61
N TYR A 21 -3.60 6.45 0.43
CA TYR A 21 -3.27 5.46 1.45
C TYR A 21 -1.93 5.72 2.10
N THR A 22 -1.77 5.19 3.31
CA THR A 22 -0.48 4.98 3.96
C THR A 22 -0.51 3.65 4.70
N MET A 23 0.60 2.92 4.68
CA MET A 23 0.72 1.68 5.42
C MET A 23 1.22 1.97 6.84
N PHE A 24 0.45 1.53 7.84
CA PHE A 24 0.89 1.43 9.22
C PHE A 24 1.37 0.00 9.46
N ASN A 25 2.69 -0.19 9.42
CA ASN A 25 3.31 -1.48 9.64
C ASN A 25 3.08 -1.91 11.10
N PRO A 26 2.40 -3.04 11.37
CA PRO A 26 2.09 -3.47 12.73
C PRO A 26 3.33 -3.80 13.57
N ASP A 27 4.47 -4.06 12.95
CA ASP A 27 5.74 -4.30 13.65
C ASP A 27 6.35 -3.03 14.27
N LEU A 28 5.85 -1.85 13.91
CA LEU A 28 6.35 -0.60 14.48
C LEU A 28 5.87 -0.43 15.92
N PRO A 29 6.67 0.23 16.78
CA PRO A 29 6.25 0.56 18.14
C PRO A 29 4.94 1.37 18.15
N ALA A 30 4.06 1.06 19.11
CA ALA A 30 2.78 1.73 19.29
C ALA A 30 2.89 3.26 19.37
N SER A 31 3.93 3.76 20.06
CA SER A 31 4.22 5.19 20.13
C SER A 31 4.48 5.81 18.77
N ARG A 32 5.19 5.09 17.88
CA ARG A 32 5.48 5.53 16.52
C ARG A 32 4.22 5.60 15.69
N LEU A 33 3.38 4.57 15.76
CA LEU A 33 2.09 4.51 15.06
C LEU A 33 1.16 5.65 15.48
N ARG A 34 1.08 5.93 16.80
CA ARG A 34 0.30 7.08 17.30
C ARG A 34 0.83 8.42 16.80
N GLN A 35 2.15 8.59 16.75
CA GLN A 35 2.75 9.81 16.20
C GLN A 35 2.44 9.99 14.72
N MET A 36 2.55 8.92 13.91
CA MET A 36 2.20 8.95 12.48
C MET A 36 0.72 9.31 12.28
N HIS A 37 -0.17 8.69 13.05
CA HIS A 37 -1.60 9.02 13.03
C HIS A 37 -1.87 10.47 13.47
N GLY A 38 -1.15 10.96 14.48
CA GLY A 38 -1.24 12.34 14.95
C GLY A 38 -0.82 13.38 13.91
N VAL A 39 0.06 13.03 12.96
CA VAL A 39 0.43 13.89 11.81
C VAL A 39 -0.60 13.77 10.69
N LEU A 40 -1.10 12.55 10.43
CA LEU A 40 -1.99 12.27 9.31
C LEU A 40 -3.44 12.69 9.58
N HIS A 41 -3.88 12.63 10.84
CA HIS A 41 -5.26 12.87 11.26
C HIS A 41 -6.30 12.06 10.47
N SER A 42 -5.96 10.80 10.14
CA SER A 42 -6.83 9.94 9.37
C SER A 42 -8.14 9.67 10.12
N ARG A 43 -9.28 9.82 9.42
CA ARG A 43 -10.59 9.51 9.98
C ARG A 43 -10.91 8.01 9.94
N PHE A 44 -10.25 7.26 9.07
CA PHE A 44 -10.49 5.83 8.86
C PHE A 44 -9.18 5.06 8.96
N ILE A 45 -9.27 3.90 9.61
CA ILE A 45 -8.21 2.89 9.65
C ILE A 45 -8.81 1.61 9.07
N LEU A 46 -8.24 1.11 7.97
CA LEU A 46 -8.59 -0.19 7.42
C LEU A 46 -7.68 -1.24 8.02
N THR A 47 -8.26 -2.32 8.52
CA THR A 47 -7.52 -3.43 9.13
C THR A 47 -8.24 -4.75 8.89
N ASP A 48 -7.57 -5.86 9.23
CA ASP A 48 -8.15 -7.20 9.30
C ASP A 48 -8.65 -7.50 10.73
N ARG A 49 -9.35 -8.63 10.90
CA ARG A 49 -9.86 -9.06 12.21
C ARG A 49 -8.76 -9.34 13.22
N GLU A 50 -7.61 -9.81 12.76
CA GLU A 50 -6.46 -10.10 13.62
C GLU A 50 -5.95 -8.86 14.34
N HIS A 51 -5.90 -7.73 13.64
CA HIS A 51 -5.38 -6.47 14.18
C HIS A 51 -6.47 -5.49 14.64
N GLU A 52 -7.75 -5.88 14.63
CA GLU A 52 -8.87 -4.99 14.95
C GLU A 52 -8.75 -4.37 16.34
N ASN A 53 -8.54 -5.18 17.37
CA ASN A 53 -8.47 -4.70 18.75
C ASN A 53 -7.28 -3.74 18.94
N THR A 54 -6.14 -4.08 18.38
CA THR A 54 -4.95 -3.23 18.39
C THR A 54 -5.20 -1.90 17.69
N ALA A 55 -5.86 -1.91 16.54
CA ALA A 55 -6.19 -0.69 15.81
C ALA A 55 -7.14 0.21 16.59
N ARG A 56 -8.19 -0.35 17.23
CA ARG A 56 -9.13 0.41 18.07
C ARG A 56 -8.46 1.04 19.28
N GLU A 57 -7.54 0.33 19.91
CA GLU A 57 -6.76 0.82 21.05
C GLU A 57 -5.77 1.93 20.64
N LEU A 58 -5.08 1.74 19.53
CA LEU A 58 -4.07 2.69 19.05
C LEU A 58 -4.67 3.98 18.50
N PHE A 59 -5.85 3.89 17.85
CA PHE A 59 -6.46 4.98 17.10
C PHE A 59 -7.92 5.26 17.54
N PRO A 60 -8.15 5.61 18.81
CA PRO A 60 -9.52 5.74 19.37
C PRO A 60 -10.34 6.85 18.71
N SER A 61 -9.70 7.81 18.05
CA SER A 61 -10.37 8.89 17.32
C SER A 61 -10.74 8.54 15.88
N ALA A 62 -10.26 7.38 15.35
CA ALA A 62 -10.55 6.95 14.00
C ALA A 62 -11.64 5.87 13.96
N SER A 63 -12.40 5.84 12.87
CA SER A 63 -13.30 4.72 12.57
C SER A 63 -12.50 3.54 12.02
N VAL A 64 -12.47 2.44 12.75
CA VAL A 64 -11.82 1.21 12.29
C VAL A 64 -12.79 0.42 11.43
N LEU A 65 -12.36 0.11 10.20
CA LEU A 65 -13.12 -0.64 9.19
C LEU A 65 -12.40 -1.96 8.90
N LEU A 66 -13.16 -3.05 8.86
CA LEU A 66 -12.62 -4.39 8.56
C LEU A 66 -12.66 -4.65 7.05
N VAL A 67 -11.53 -5.05 6.49
CA VAL A 67 -11.44 -5.35 5.04
C VAL A 67 -12.35 -6.50 4.66
N GLU A 68 -12.54 -7.49 5.54
CA GLU A 68 -13.45 -8.62 5.32
C GLU A 68 -14.92 -8.19 5.20
N GLU A 69 -15.32 -7.15 5.92
CA GLU A 69 -16.67 -6.59 5.83
C GLU A 69 -16.82 -5.71 4.59
N LEU A 70 -15.79 -4.95 4.24
CA LEU A 70 -15.81 -4.12 3.05
C LEU A 70 -15.89 -4.93 1.76
N GLN A 71 -15.27 -6.11 1.72
CA GLN A 71 -15.33 -7.01 0.55
C GLN A 71 -16.76 -7.47 0.21
N THR A 72 -17.64 -7.55 1.20
CA THR A 72 -19.04 -7.95 1.02
C THR A 72 -19.99 -6.77 0.90
N ALA A 73 -19.49 -5.54 1.06
CA ALA A 73 -20.31 -4.34 1.00
C ALA A 73 -20.82 -4.08 -0.43
N PRO A 74 -22.07 -3.60 -0.59
CA PRO A 74 -22.61 -3.32 -1.90
C PRO A 74 -21.87 -2.17 -2.57
N LEU A 75 -21.47 -2.39 -3.82
CA LEU A 75 -20.86 -1.35 -4.64
C LEU A 75 -21.87 -0.23 -4.91
N LYS A 76 -21.37 1.00 -4.96
CA LYS A 76 -22.13 2.20 -5.30
C LYS A 76 -21.51 2.88 -6.54
N PRO A 77 -21.69 2.31 -7.76
CA PRO A 77 -20.99 2.73 -8.95
C PRO A 77 -21.17 4.22 -9.27
N GLU A 78 -22.37 4.76 -9.09
CA GLU A 78 -22.67 6.18 -9.36
C GLU A 78 -21.86 7.12 -8.44
N LYS A 79 -21.73 6.76 -7.15
CA LYS A 79 -20.92 7.55 -6.21
C LYS A 79 -19.44 7.49 -6.57
N LEU A 80 -18.94 6.31 -6.94
CA LEU A 80 -17.56 6.15 -7.37
C LEU A 80 -17.28 6.91 -8.67
N ALA A 81 -18.19 6.88 -9.64
CA ALA A 81 -18.08 7.66 -10.86
C ALA A 81 -18.06 9.17 -10.57
N ALA A 82 -18.93 9.66 -9.69
CA ALA A 82 -18.96 11.07 -9.29
C ALA A 82 -17.69 11.52 -8.56
N ILE A 83 -17.06 10.66 -7.76
CA ILE A 83 -15.77 10.93 -7.12
C ILE A 83 -14.68 11.00 -8.19
N ARG A 84 -14.57 9.97 -9.03
CA ARG A 84 -13.52 9.87 -10.06
C ARG A 84 -13.56 10.98 -11.09
N SER A 85 -14.75 11.48 -11.44
CA SER A 85 -14.89 12.60 -12.39
C SER A 85 -14.31 13.93 -11.88
N ARG A 86 -13.99 14.02 -10.59
CA ARG A 86 -13.39 15.20 -9.96
C ARG A 86 -11.91 15.02 -9.62
N MET A 87 -11.41 13.79 -9.70
CA MET A 87 -10.01 13.50 -9.42
C MET A 87 -9.12 14.07 -10.51
N ILE A 88 -7.99 14.60 -10.09
CA ILE A 88 -6.93 15.09 -10.98
C ILE A 88 -5.62 14.39 -10.64
N ASP A 89 -4.70 14.40 -11.57
CA ASP A 89 -3.43 13.68 -11.44
C ASP A 89 -2.49 14.26 -10.35
N THR A 90 -2.76 15.49 -9.89
CA THR A 90 -2.05 16.10 -8.75
C THR A 90 -2.61 15.71 -7.39
N ASP A 91 -3.75 15.00 -7.36
CA ASP A 91 -4.27 14.45 -6.09
C ASP A 91 -3.27 13.49 -5.47
N PRO A 92 -3.21 13.41 -4.13
CA PRO A 92 -2.36 12.47 -3.44
C PRO A 92 -2.76 11.03 -3.75
N LEU A 93 -1.76 10.17 -4.01
CA LEU A 93 -1.94 8.74 -4.20
C LEU A 93 -1.60 7.97 -2.93
N TYR A 94 -0.48 8.30 -2.32
CA TYR A 94 -0.05 7.71 -1.06
C TYR A 94 0.78 8.66 -0.20
N ALA A 95 0.93 8.30 1.09
CA ALA A 95 1.87 8.95 1.99
C ALA A 95 2.85 7.92 2.57
N ILE A 96 4.12 8.31 2.66
CA ILE A 96 5.16 7.53 3.34
C ILE A 96 5.78 8.38 4.44
N PHE A 97 6.04 7.73 5.58
CA PHE A 97 6.66 8.39 6.73
C PHE A 97 8.15 8.14 6.79
N THR A 98 8.90 9.21 6.92
CA THR A 98 10.35 9.18 7.15
C THR A 98 10.67 9.53 8.61
N SER A 99 11.86 9.11 9.08
CA SER A 99 12.38 9.53 10.38
C SER A 99 12.75 11.02 10.30
N GLY A 100 11.96 11.87 10.95
CA GLY A 100 12.32 13.28 11.07
C GLY A 100 13.54 13.49 11.98
N SER A 101 14.43 14.43 11.64
CA SER A 101 15.57 14.82 12.46
C SER A 101 15.20 15.33 13.87
N THR A 102 13.94 15.71 14.07
CA THR A 102 13.35 16.16 15.33
C THR A 102 12.68 15.05 16.14
N GLY A 103 12.77 13.79 15.70
CA GLY A 103 12.10 12.65 16.33
C GLY A 103 10.62 12.49 15.97
N VAL A 104 9.98 13.53 15.42
CA VAL A 104 8.60 13.45 14.93
C VAL A 104 8.59 12.92 13.50
N PRO A 105 7.74 11.91 13.17
CA PRO A 105 7.62 11.42 11.81
C PRO A 105 7.18 12.50 10.85
N LYS A 106 7.83 12.56 9.66
CA LYS A 106 7.39 13.43 8.57
C LYS A 106 6.70 12.60 7.51
N GLY A 107 5.44 12.94 7.19
CA GLY A 107 4.71 12.35 6.07
C GLY A 107 5.05 13.05 4.76
N VAL A 108 5.46 12.28 3.76
CA VAL A 108 5.67 12.74 2.39
C VAL A 108 4.49 12.28 1.55
N LEU A 109 3.74 13.23 0.99
CA LEU A 109 2.65 12.95 0.07
C LEU A 109 3.19 12.85 -1.35
N VAL A 110 2.78 11.79 -2.05
CA VAL A 110 3.14 11.55 -3.45
C VAL A 110 1.87 11.52 -4.29
N SER A 111 1.84 12.30 -5.37
CA SER A 111 0.69 12.41 -6.25
C SER A 111 0.62 11.30 -7.29
N HIS A 112 -0.56 11.09 -7.90
CA HIS A 112 -0.73 10.23 -9.07
C HIS A 112 0.25 10.60 -10.19
N ARG A 113 0.37 11.90 -10.52
CA ARG A 113 1.30 12.41 -11.54
C ARG A 113 2.74 11.99 -11.28
N SER A 114 3.20 12.08 -10.02
CA SER A 114 4.58 11.72 -9.67
C SER A 114 4.84 10.23 -9.90
N VAL A 115 3.87 9.37 -9.57
CA VAL A 115 4.00 7.92 -9.79
C VAL A 115 3.97 7.60 -11.27
N LEU A 116 3.05 8.18 -12.05
CA LEU A 116 2.98 7.96 -13.50
C LEU A 116 4.26 8.42 -14.21
N ALA A 117 4.77 9.62 -13.86
CA ALA A 117 6.01 10.15 -14.41
C ALA A 117 7.25 9.29 -14.10
N PHE A 118 7.23 8.53 -13.01
CA PHE A 118 8.28 7.58 -12.66
C PHE A 118 8.07 6.22 -13.34
N ILE A 119 6.86 5.67 -13.30
CA ILE A 119 6.57 4.30 -13.76
C ILE A 119 6.66 4.19 -15.29
N ASP A 120 6.30 5.24 -16.03
CA ASP A 120 6.36 5.23 -17.49
C ASP A 120 7.79 4.97 -18.00
N PRO A 121 8.80 5.80 -17.70
CA PRO A 121 10.17 5.53 -18.12
C PRO A 121 10.79 4.32 -17.42
N PHE A 122 10.36 3.97 -16.20
CA PHE A 122 10.86 2.80 -15.49
C PHE A 122 10.50 1.50 -16.22
N THR A 123 9.24 1.33 -16.60
CA THR A 123 8.79 0.12 -17.30
C THR A 123 9.41 -0.01 -18.69
N GLU A 124 9.62 1.11 -19.38
CA GLU A 124 10.30 1.16 -20.68
C GLU A 124 11.78 0.79 -20.55
N LEU A 125 12.49 1.39 -19.59
CA LEU A 125 13.92 1.18 -19.37
C LEU A 125 14.23 -0.29 -19.03
N PHE A 126 13.40 -0.93 -18.20
CA PHE A 126 13.57 -2.31 -17.80
C PHE A 126 12.89 -3.33 -18.71
N GLY A 127 12.15 -2.86 -19.72
CA GLY A 127 11.46 -3.70 -20.70
C GLY A 127 10.38 -4.58 -20.09
N ILE A 128 9.71 -4.10 -19.03
CA ILE A 128 8.70 -4.88 -18.31
C ILE A 128 7.46 -5.08 -19.18
N GLN A 129 7.02 -6.33 -19.32
CA GLN A 129 5.92 -6.75 -20.18
C GLN A 129 4.84 -7.52 -19.41
N GLU A 130 3.70 -7.75 -20.05
CA GLU A 130 2.54 -8.46 -19.48
C GLU A 130 2.88 -9.88 -18.99
N ASN A 131 3.80 -10.57 -19.66
CA ASN A 131 4.18 -11.94 -19.31
C ASN A 131 5.21 -12.04 -18.18
N ASP A 132 5.69 -10.92 -17.66
CA ASP A 132 6.67 -10.91 -16.57
C ASP A 132 6.03 -11.20 -15.21
N ILE A 133 6.83 -11.75 -14.31
CA ILE A 133 6.47 -11.95 -12.91
C ILE A 133 7.39 -11.08 -12.06
N ILE A 134 6.83 -10.06 -11.44
CA ILE A 134 7.56 -9.10 -10.61
C ILE A 134 7.53 -9.57 -9.16
N GLY A 135 8.68 -9.93 -8.60
CA GLY A 135 8.83 -10.28 -7.19
C GLY A 135 8.85 -9.03 -6.30
N ASN A 136 7.80 -8.77 -5.54
CA ASN A 136 7.82 -7.67 -4.60
C ASN A 136 8.55 -8.05 -3.31
N GLN A 137 9.75 -7.53 -3.15
CA GLN A 137 10.59 -7.69 -1.96
C GLN A 137 10.27 -6.65 -0.88
N ALA A 138 10.19 -5.39 -1.28
CA ALA A 138 10.10 -4.26 -0.35
C ALA A 138 8.84 -4.31 0.53
N PRO A 139 8.93 -3.90 1.81
CA PRO A 139 7.75 -3.63 2.63
C PRO A 139 6.87 -2.54 2.01
N PHE A 140 5.56 -2.61 2.24
CA PHE A 140 4.62 -1.64 1.65
C PHE A 140 4.65 -0.25 2.29
N ASP A 141 5.31 -0.12 3.42
CA ASP A 141 5.61 1.17 4.08
C ASP A 141 6.88 1.85 3.55
N PHE A 142 7.51 1.27 2.49
CA PHE A 142 8.64 1.84 1.77
C PHE A 142 8.28 2.19 0.33
N ASP A 143 8.79 3.31 -0.16
CA ASP A 143 8.57 3.83 -1.53
C ASP A 143 9.06 2.88 -2.62
N VAL A 144 10.09 2.08 -2.34
CA VAL A 144 10.60 1.06 -3.28
C VAL A 144 9.51 0.05 -3.68
N SER A 145 8.50 -0.21 -2.83
CA SER A 145 7.38 -1.10 -3.17
C SER A 145 6.52 -0.56 -4.33
N VAL A 146 6.49 0.74 -4.50
CA VAL A 146 5.68 1.44 -5.51
C VAL A 146 6.07 1.02 -6.93
N LYS A 147 7.39 0.89 -7.21
CA LYS A 147 7.86 0.46 -8.52
C LYS A 147 7.32 -0.93 -8.92
N ASP A 148 7.27 -1.87 -7.98
CA ASP A 148 6.81 -3.23 -8.24
C ASP A 148 5.29 -3.24 -8.48
N ILE A 149 4.54 -2.59 -7.58
CA ILE A 149 3.07 -2.56 -7.61
C ILE A 149 2.57 -1.86 -8.88
N TYR A 150 3.06 -0.65 -9.13
CA TYR A 150 2.53 0.15 -10.25
C TYR A 150 3.09 -0.25 -11.60
N SER A 151 4.28 -0.86 -11.66
CA SER A 151 4.75 -1.50 -12.90
C SER A 151 3.85 -2.67 -13.29
N ALA A 152 3.53 -3.56 -12.35
CA ALA A 152 2.61 -4.66 -12.62
C ALA A 152 1.24 -4.17 -13.08
N LEU A 153 0.67 -3.16 -12.40
CA LEU A 153 -0.62 -2.58 -12.77
C LEU A 153 -0.61 -1.92 -14.16
N LYS A 154 0.48 -1.25 -14.53
CA LYS A 154 0.61 -0.59 -15.83
C LYS A 154 0.75 -1.59 -16.97
N THR A 155 1.61 -2.60 -16.80
CA THR A 155 1.98 -3.51 -17.90
C THR A 155 1.10 -4.75 -17.99
N GLY A 156 0.28 -5.03 -16.97
CA GLY A 156 -0.47 -6.29 -16.85
C GLY A 156 0.37 -7.46 -16.33
N ALA A 157 1.64 -7.21 -15.94
CA ALA A 157 2.51 -8.22 -15.35
C ALA A 157 1.95 -8.79 -14.05
N THR A 158 2.40 -9.99 -13.69
CA THR A 158 2.03 -10.60 -12.43
C THR A 158 2.86 -10.03 -11.28
N LEU A 159 2.21 -9.51 -10.24
CA LEU A 159 2.88 -9.12 -8.99
C LEU A 159 2.89 -10.29 -8.01
N SER A 160 4.06 -10.79 -7.68
CA SER A 160 4.27 -11.85 -6.71
C SER A 160 4.78 -11.27 -5.38
N VAL A 161 3.92 -11.31 -4.35
CA VAL A 161 4.26 -10.75 -3.02
C VAL A 161 5.08 -11.77 -2.25
N ILE A 162 6.39 -11.53 -2.12
CA ILE A 162 7.31 -12.43 -1.43
C ILE A 162 7.05 -12.39 0.08
N PRO A 163 6.81 -13.54 0.74
CA PRO A 163 6.61 -13.60 2.19
C PRO A 163 7.82 -13.07 2.97
N LYS A 164 7.58 -12.16 3.92
CA LYS A 164 8.63 -11.54 4.72
C LYS A 164 9.55 -12.54 5.41
N ALA A 165 8.99 -13.65 5.92
CA ALA A 165 9.73 -14.69 6.62
C ALA A 165 10.83 -15.35 5.78
N LEU A 166 10.72 -15.34 4.44
CA LEU A 166 11.73 -15.95 3.56
C LEU A 166 13.04 -15.16 3.52
N PHE A 167 13.03 -13.86 3.80
CA PHE A 167 14.25 -13.04 3.77
C PHE A 167 15.27 -13.40 4.85
N SER A 168 14.85 -14.08 5.92
CA SER A 168 15.75 -14.66 6.92
C SER A 168 16.24 -16.07 6.59
N ARG A 169 15.77 -16.67 5.47
CA ARG A 169 16.04 -18.05 5.05
C ARG A 169 16.45 -18.10 3.58
N PRO A 170 17.72 -17.76 3.25
CA PRO A 170 18.13 -17.54 1.87
C PRO A 170 17.89 -18.74 0.94
N LYS A 171 18.09 -19.97 1.42
CA LYS A 171 17.85 -21.17 0.62
C LYS A 171 16.36 -21.31 0.26
N GLU A 172 15.47 -21.20 1.25
CA GLU A 172 14.03 -21.27 1.04
C GLU A 172 13.54 -20.14 0.12
N LEU A 173 14.14 -18.94 0.23
CA LEU A 173 13.84 -17.82 -0.66
C LEU A 173 14.21 -18.15 -2.10
N LEU A 174 15.40 -18.71 -2.36
CA LEU A 174 15.82 -19.08 -3.71
C LEU A 174 14.93 -20.17 -4.29
N ASP A 175 14.62 -21.20 -3.52
CA ASP A 175 13.70 -22.27 -3.94
C ASP A 175 12.32 -21.65 -4.29
N TRP A 176 11.83 -20.75 -3.45
CA TRP A 176 10.55 -20.05 -3.67
C TRP A 176 10.57 -19.20 -4.95
N LEU A 177 11.63 -18.44 -5.20
CA LEU A 177 11.80 -17.64 -6.42
C LEU A 177 11.79 -18.51 -7.68
N CYS A 178 12.52 -19.64 -7.65
CA CYS A 178 12.55 -20.60 -8.75
C CYS A 178 11.15 -21.18 -9.01
N ASP A 179 10.44 -21.61 -7.97
CA ASP A 179 9.10 -22.20 -8.08
C ASP A 179 8.07 -21.21 -8.65
N HIS A 180 8.22 -19.93 -8.34
CA HIS A 180 7.36 -18.85 -8.81
C HIS A 180 7.86 -18.19 -10.10
N LYS A 181 8.97 -18.64 -10.66
CA LYS A 181 9.57 -18.14 -11.92
C LYS A 181 9.90 -16.64 -11.89
N ILE A 182 10.42 -16.16 -10.75
CA ILE A 182 10.84 -14.78 -10.53
C ILE A 182 12.35 -14.65 -10.79
#